data_aff3d760216f27af1a95a73e80256858
#
_entry.id   aff3d760216f27af1a95a73e80256858
#
_cell.length_a   1.000
_cell.length_b   1.000
_cell.length_c   1.000
_cell.angle_alpha   90.00
_cell.angle_beta   90.00
_cell.angle_gamma   90.00
#
_symmetry.space_group_name_H-M   'P 1'
#
loop_
_entity.id
_entity.type
_entity.pdbx_description
1 polymer ?
#
loop_
_entity_poly.entity_id
_entity_poly.type
_entity_poly.pdbx_seq_one_letter_code
_entity_poly.pdbx_strand_id
1 'polypeptide(L)'
;EVFGAKLSPYIVSTGKPLITAWTYLMSLRTGQPLLCCDSAELTVERTAGVTALAVDTLAKSDSDILCIVGSGQVALAHLQHVLTVRKWQDIRVFLLI
;
A
#
# COMPACT_ATOMS: atom_id res chain seq x y z
N GLU A 1 -16.98 -2.96 19.76
CA GLU A 1 -16.73 -1.82 18.85
C GLU A 1 -15.37 -1.18 19.12
N VAL A 2 -14.67 -0.77 18.08
CA VAL A 2 -13.29 -0.27 18.13
C VAL A 2 -13.20 1.02 17.33
N PHE A 3 -12.50 2.00 17.87
CA PHE A 3 -12.04 3.18 17.17
C PHE A 3 -10.56 3.00 16.81
N GLY A 4 -10.17 3.37 15.58
CA GLY A 4 -8.79 3.28 15.13
C GLY A 4 -8.33 4.54 14.41
N ALA A 5 -7.06 4.84 14.56
CA ALA A 5 -6.38 5.89 13.83
C ALA A 5 -5.01 5.41 13.38
N LYS A 6 -4.65 5.72 12.13
CA LYS A 6 -3.32 5.51 11.59
C LYS A 6 -2.69 6.85 11.25
N LEU A 7 -1.53 7.09 11.81
CA LEU A 7 -0.73 8.29 11.58
C LEU A 7 0.47 7.93 10.69
N SER A 8 0.68 8.70 9.63
CA SER A 8 1.78 8.48 8.69
C SER A 8 2.50 9.80 8.43
N PRO A 9 3.38 10.25 9.33
CA PRO A 9 4.13 11.47 9.12
C PRO A 9 5.12 11.32 7.98
N TYR A 10 5.27 12.40 7.21
CA TYR A 10 6.30 12.59 6.21
C TYR A 10 7.23 13.69 6.69
N ILE A 11 8.45 13.33 7.04
CA ILE A 11 9.43 14.27 7.60
C ILE A 11 10.50 14.55 6.55
N VAL A 12 10.59 15.80 6.13
CA VAL A 12 11.63 16.26 5.23
C VAL A 12 12.96 16.31 5.99
N SER A 13 13.98 15.69 5.44
CA SER A 13 15.35 15.72 5.98
C SER A 13 16.35 16.03 4.86
N THR A 14 17.62 16.27 5.22
CA THR A 14 18.71 16.56 4.28
C THR A 14 19.14 15.37 3.42
N GLY A 15 18.45 14.26 3.47
CA GLY A 15 18.67 13.06 2.67
C GLY A 15 17.35 12.50 2.15
N LYS A 16 17.16 11.19 2.28
CA LYS A 16 15.85 10.59 1.98
C LYS A 16 14.86 11.02 3.05
N PRO A 17 13.61 11.37 2.67
CA PRO A 17 12.59 11.70 3.65
C PRO A 17 12.34 10.51 4.58
N LEU A 18 12.08 10.81 5.85
CA LEU A 18 11.69 9.82 6.83
C LEU A 18 10.17 9.67 6.77
N ILE A 19 9.73 8.45 6.51
CA ILE A 19 8.32 8.08 6.48
C ILE A 19 8.11 6.97 7.49
N THR A 20 7.22 7.18 8.44
CA THR A 20 6.81 6.18 9.42
C THR A 20 5.29 6.02 9.40
N ALA A 21 4.79 4.98 10.02
CA ALA A 21 3.37 4.80 10.20
C ALA A 21 3.09 4.06 11.51
N TRP A 22 2.13 4.55 12.27
CA TRP A 22 1.71 3.98 13.54
C TRP A 22 0.20 3.87 13.59
N THR A 23 -0.29 2.75 14.13
CA THR A 23 -1.72 2.51 14.31
C THR A 23 -2.05 2.36 15.77
N TYR A 24 -3.12 3.04 16.17
CA TYR A 24 -3.74 2.93 17.48
C TYR A 24 -5.15 2.38 17.34
N LEU A 25 -5.51 1.44 18.19
CA LEU A 25 -6.89 0.98 18.36
C LEU A 25 -7.32 1.21 19.81
N MET A 26 -8.54 1.67 19.98
CA MET A 26 -9.15 1.92 21.28
C MET A 26 -10.53 1.27 21.38
N SER A 27 -10.86 0.81 22.55
CA SER A 27 -12.21 0.29 22.84
C SER A 27 -13.21 1.44 22.94
N LEU A 28 -14.28 1.39 22.16
CA LEU A 28 -15.39 2.34 22.30
C LEU A 28 -16.22 2.08 23.55
N ARG A 29 -16.09 0.89 24.14
CA ARG A 29 -16.83 0.53 25.37
C ARG A 29 -16.13 1.02 26.63
N THR A 30 -14.81 0.96 26.69
CA THR A 30 -14.05 1.23 27.91
C THR A 30 -13.15 2.47 27.82
N GLY A 31 -12.95 3.01 26.59
CA GLY A 31 -11.99 4.08 26.34
C GLY A 31 -10.52 3.67 26.51
N GLN A 32 -10.24 2.38 26.70
CA GLN A 32 -8.89 1.87 26.89
C GLN A 32 -8.18 1.60 25.56
N PRO A 33 -6.86 1.82 25.48
CA PRO A 33 -6.06 1.41 24.34
C PRO A 33 -6.03 -0.12 24.25
N LEU A 34 -6.18 -0.62 23.01
CA LEU A 34 -6.15 -2.06 22.70
C LEU A 34 -4.88 -2.44 21.94
N LEU A 35 -4.37 -1.53 21.10
CA LEU A 35 -3.22 -1.78 20.26
C LEU A 35 -2.50 -0.48 19.96
N CYS A 36 -1.17 -0.55 19.97
CA CYS A 36 -0.29 0.42 19.37
C CYS A 36 0.80 -0.34 18.62
N CYS A 37 0.89 -0.19 17.31
CA CYS A 37 1.88 -0.91 16.53
C CYS A 37 2.46 -0.08 15.39
N ASP A 38 3.68 -0.43 14.97
CA ASP A 38 4.23 0.02 13.70
C ASP A 38 3.34 -0.48 12.56
N SER A 39 3.08 0.37 11.60
CA SER A 39 2.18 0.09 10.47
C SER A 39 2.82 0.41 9.12
N ALA A 40 4.14 0.38 9.02
CA ALA A 40 4.85 0.63 7.76
C ALA A 40 4.43 -0.41 6.71
N GLU A 41 4.46 -1.68 7.05
CA GLU A 41 4.04 -2.78 6.18
C GLU A 41 2.54 -2.70 5.83
N LEU A 42 1.68 -2.46 6.82
CA LEU A 42 0.26 -2.24 6.57
C LEU A 42 0.00 -1.09 5.58
N THR A 43 0.82 -0.04 5.62
CA THR A 43 0.72 1.07 4.67
C THR A 43 1.01 0.62 3.25
N VAL A 44 2.04 -0.18 3.05
CA VAL A 44 2.43 -0.74 1.75
C VAL A 44 1.33 -1.65 1.20
N GLU A 45 0.90 -2.61 2.00
CA GLU A 45 -0.11 -3.60 1.62
C GLU A 45 -1.47 -2.96 1.31
N ARG A 46 -1.94 -2.05 2.16
CA ARG A 46 -3.19 -1.32 1.93
C ARG A 46 -3.15 -0.51 0.63
N THR A 47 -2.02 0.14 0.36
CA THR A 47 -1.86 0.96 -0.84
C THR A 47 -1.88 0.08 -2.09
N ALA A 48 -1.18 -1.03 -2.07
CA ALA A 48 -1.17 -2.00 -3.17
C ALA A 48 -2.54 -2.65 -3.40
N GLY A 49 -3.27 -2.97 -2.33
CA GLY A 49 -4.62 -3.54 -2.42
C GLY A 49 -5.62 -2.59 -3.06
N VAL A 50 -5.56 -1.29 -2.74
CA VAL A 50 -6.42 -0.28 -3.39
C VAL A 50 -6.08 -0.15 -4.87
N THR A 51 -4.81 -0.21 -5.25
CA THR A 51 -4.41 -0.21 -6.66
C THR A 51 -4.94 -1.43 -7.41
N ALA A 52 -4.85 -2.61 -6.82
CA ALA A 52 -5.39 -3.82 -7.44
C ALA A 52 -6.91 -3.71 -7.67
N LEU A 53 -7.65 -3.20 -6.69
CA LEU A 53 -9.09 -2.94 -6.82
C LEU A 53 -9.37 -1.92 -7.93
N ALA A 54 -8.59 -0.86 -8.03
CA ALA A 54 -8.73 0.14 -9.10
C ALA A 54 -8.46 -0.47 -10.49
N VAL A 55 -7.44 -1.30 -10.61
CA VAL A 55 -7.13 -2.01 -11.86
C VAL A 55 -8.26 -2.96 -12.25
N ASP A 56 -8.80 -3.71 -11.29
CA ASP A 56 -9.91 -4.63 -11.55
C ASP A 56 -11.17 -3.90 -12.04
N THR A 57 -11.43 -2.71 -11.48
CA THR A 57 -12.65 -1.94 -11.76
C THR A 57 -12.53 -1.06 -13.00
N LEU A 58 -11.37 -0.45 -13.24
CA LEU A 58 -11.19 0.64 -14.19
C LEU A 58 -10.41 0.26 -15.46
N ALA A 59 -9.53 -0.74 -15.38
CA ALA A 59 -8.76 -1.16 -16.54
C ALA A 59 -9.68 -1.84 -17.57
N LYS A 60 -9.39 -1.64 -18.84
CA LYS A 60 -10.11 -2.35 -19.92
C LYS A 60 -10.02 -3.86 -19.71
N SER A 61 -11.10 -4.57 -20.00
CA SER A 61 -11.20 -6.02 -19.81
C SER A 61 -10.18 -6.83 -20.63
N ASP A 62 -9.75 -6.27 -21.76
CA ASP A 62 -8.77 -6.85 -22.69
C ASP A 62 -7.32 -6.40 -22.42
N SER A 63 -7.09 -5.61 -21.37
CA SER A 63 -5.72 -5.22 -20.99
C SER A 63 -4.94 -6.42 -20.46
N ASP A 64 -3.84 -6.75 -21.11
CA ASP A 64 -2.99 -7.90 -20.83
C ASP A 64 -1.52 -7.54 -20.60
N ILE A 65 -1.18 -6.26 -20.72
CA ILE A 65 0.16 -5.72 -20.46
C ILE A 65 0.14 -4.89 -19.18
N LEU A 66 0.99 -5.25 -18.23
CA LEU A 66 1.19 -4.53 -16.97
C LEU A 66 2.51 -3.77 -17.03
N CYS A 67 2.47 -2.49 -16.74
CA CYS A 67 3.66 -1.65 -16.59
C CYS A 67 3.77 -1.10 -15.17
N ILE A 68 4.93 -1.29 -14.55
CA ILE A 68 5.26 -0.76 -13.23
C ILE A 68 6.48 0.14 -13.33
N VAL A 69 6.39 1.33 -12.75
CA VAL A 69 7.50 2.29 -12.68
C VAL A 69 8.00 2.35 -11.24
N GLY A 70 9.24 1.90 -11.04
CA GLY A 70 9.88 1.78 -9.74
C GLY A 70 10.22 0.35 -9.37
N SER A 71 11.08 0.18 -8.36
CA SER A 71 11.56 -1.13 -7.88
C SER A 71 11.64 -1.25 -6.36
N GLY A 72 11.04 -0.31 -5.64
CA GLY A 72 10.99 -0.34 -4.17
C GLY A 72 9.94 -1.30 -3.63
N GLN A 73 9.83 -1.39 -2.31
CA GLN A 73 8.86 -2.26 -1.62
C GLN A 73 7.42 -2.00 -2.07
N VAL A 74 7.06 -0.75 -2.28
CA VAL A 74 5.71 -0.39 -2.74
C VAL A 74 5.46 -0.92 -4.15
N ALA A 75 6.42 -0.81 -5.07
CA ALA A 75 6.29 -1.34 -6.42
C ALA A 75 6.13 -2.87 -6.43
N LEU A 76 6.91 -3.56 -5.58
CA LEU A 76 6.80 -5.01 -5.43
C LEU A 76 5.43 -5.43 -4.89
N ALA A 77 4.92 -4.74 -3.87
CA ALA A 77 3.59 -5.02 -3.33
C ALA A 77 2.49 -4.77 -4.38
N HIS A 78 2.58 -3.69 -5.15
CA HIS A 78 1.65 -3.43 -6.26
C HIS A 78 1.66 -4.56 -7.28
N LEU A 79 2.86 -5.03 -7.67
CA LEU A 79 2.99 -6.16 -8.58
C LEU A 79 2.29 -7.40 -8.01
N GLN A 80 2.57 -7.76 -6.77
CA GLN A 80 2.00 -8.95 -6.11
C GLN A 80 0.46 -8.88 -6.09
N HIS A 81 -0.11 -7.75 -5.69
CA HIS A 81 -1.56 -7.59 -5.62
C HIS A 81 -2.22 -7.55 -7.00
N VAL A 82 -1.64 -6.84 -7.96
CA VAL A 82 -2.22 -6.73 -9.32
C VAL A 82 -2.12 -8.04 -10.09
N LEU A 83 -1.13 -8.89 -9.81
CA LEU A 83 -1.05 -10.24 -10.40
C LEU A 83 -2.23 -11.13 -10.02
N THR A 84 -2.90 -10.89 -8.91
CA THR A 84 -4.07 -11.67 -8.48
C THR A 84 -5.36 -11.29 -9.22
N VAL A 85 -5.40 -10.11 -9.85
CA VAL A 85 -6.60 -9.56 -10.48
C VAL A 85 -6.93 -10.28 -11.79
N ARG A 86 -5.91 -10.53 -12.61
CA ARG A 86 -6.07 -11.20 -13.91
C ARG A 86 -4.76 -11.81 -14.39
N LYS A 87 -4.84 -12.58 -15.47
CA LYS A 87 -3.63 -13.06 -16.17
C LYS A 87 -3.05 -11.95 -17.03
N TRP A 88 -1.77 -11.68 -16.84
CA TRP A 88 -1.00 -10.72 -17.62
C TRP A 88 -0.11 -11.48 -18.60
N GLN A 89 -0.08 -11.06 -19.87
CA GLN A 89 0.76 -11.69 -20.90
C GLN A 89 2.18 -11.10 -20.88
N ASP A 90 2.30 -9.82 -20.55
CA ASP A 90 3.58 -9.12 -20.49
C ASP A 90 3.64 -8.23 -19.25
N ILE A 91 4.78 -8.27 -18.55
CA ILE A 91 5.01 -7.45 -17.35
C ILE A 91 6.30 -6.67 -17.57
N ARG A 92 6.18 -5.35 -17.56
CA ARG A 92 7.30 -4.42 -17.77
C ARG A 92 7.57 -3.63 -16.52
N VAL A 93 8.82 -3.64 -16.07
CA VAL A 93 9.28 -2.85 -14.92
C VAL A 93 10.30 -1.83 -15.40
N PHE A 94 10.02 -0.56 -15.17
CA PHE A 94 10.91 0.54 -15.49
C PHE A 94 11.55 1.06 -14.21
N LEU A 95 12.89 1.13 -14.23
CA LEU A 95 13.67 1.71 -13.15
C LEU A 95 13.90 3.18 -13.45
N LEU A 96 13.61 4.03 -12.47
CA LEU A 96 14.08 5.41 -12.48
C LEU A 96 15.50 5.41 -11.89
N ILE A 97 16.45 5.72 -12.73
CA ILE A 97 17.87 5.86 -12.34
C ILE A 97 18.12 7.31 -11.91
#